data_e34758145910c07589ca3bc70a38bc35
#
_entry.id   e34758145910c07589ca3bc70a38bc35
#
_cell.length_a   1.000
_cell.length_b   1.000
_cell.length_c   1.000
_cell.angle_alpha   90.00
_cell.angle_beta   90.00
_cell.angle_gamma   90.00
#
_symmetry.space_group_name_H-M   'P 1'
#
loop_
_entity.id
_entity.type
_entity.pdbx_description
1 polymer ?
#
loop_
_entity_poly.entity_id
_entity_poly.type
_entity_poly.pdbx_seq_one_letter_code
_entity_poly.pdbx_strand_id
1 'polypeptide(L)'
;MNLVEITRALTTLRLSGMAQAVEARIVQAQAEKLTPLDFLSALVNDELTRRSDSFIQRRLKQGSFRDAGKTLDGFDFDFNKKMNRRLVFELATGGFVERREDALFLGPPGTGKSHIAQAIGRSVIQSQGHRVLYREAHHLLEELAESSLEGTRRQKLDALTSAPLLIIDDLGMRKLPATAAEDLLELAVTRSPPPSLPPTGQ
;
A
#
# COMPACT_ATOMS: atom_id res chain seq x y z
N MET A 1 -27.65 -28.18 -15.39
CA MET A 1 -27.09 -27.69 -14.08
C MET A 1 -28.13 -26.78 -13.45
N ASN A 2 -28.44 -27.00 -12.18
CA ASN A 2 -29.27 -26.10 -11.39
C ASN A 2 -28.39 -24.99 -10.74
N LEU A 3 -29.00 -23.98 -10.10
CA LEU A 3 -28.29 -22.85 -9.49
C LEU A 3 -27.27 -23.32 -8.42
N VAL A 4 -27.63 -24.30 -7.62
CA VAL A 4 -26.73 -24.85 -6.56
C VAL A 4 -25.47 -25.49 -7.17
N GLU A 5 -25.65 -26.23 -8.25
CA GLU A 5 -24.53 -26.86 -8.99
C GLU A 5 -23.63 -25.81 -9.64
N ILE A 6 -24.22 -24.74 -10.22
CA ILE A 6 -23.48 -23.63 -10.79
C ILE A 6 -22.65 -22.93 -9.71
N THR A 7 -23.28 -22.57 -8.59
CA THR A 7 -22.58 -21.91 -7.47
C THR A 7 -21.43 -22.77 -6.92
N ARG A 8 -21.64 -24.07 -6.79
CA ARG A 8 -20.60 -25.03 -6.38
C ARG A 8 -19.44 -25.09 -7.39
N ALA A 9 -19.76 -25.16 -8.69
CA ALA A 9 -18.76 -25.17 -9.76
C ALA A 9 -17.92 -23.86 -9.77
N LEU A 10 -18.56 -22.69 -9.66
CA LEU A 10 -17.89 -21.41 -9.57
C LEU A 10 -16.95 -21.35 -8.36
N THR A 11 -17.38 -21.87 -7.21
CA THR A 11 -16.55 -21.94 -6.00
C THR A 11 -15.34 -22.84 -6.19
N THR A 12 -15.54 -24.00 -6.82
CA THR A 12 -14.43 -24.96 -7.15
C THR A 12 -13.43 -24.30 -8.09
N LEU A 13 -13.89 -23.53 -9.06
CA LEU A 13 -13.05 -22.74 -9.97
C LEU A 13 -12.42 -21.49 -9.32
N ARG A 14 -12.66 -21.25 -8.04
CA ARG A 14 -12.19 -20.05 -7.30
C ARG A 14 -12.75 -18.73 -7.88
N LEU A 15 -13.92 -18.76 -8.48
CA LEU A 15 -14.67 -17.63 -8.99
C LEU A 15 -15.72 -17.16 -7.96
N SER A 16 -15.22 -16.80 -6.80
CA SER A 16 -16.09 -16.58 -5.63
C SER A 16 -16.88 -15.28 -5.66
N GLY A 17 -16.47 -14.29 -6.46
CA GLY A 17 -17.30 -13.09 -6.75
C GLY A 17 -18.52 -13.47 -7.58
N MET A 18 -18.31 -14.23 -8.65
CA MET A 18 -19.41 -14.78 -9.44
C MET A 18 -20.31 -15.68 -8.60
N ALA A 19 -19.74 -16.56 -7.77
CA ALA A 19 -20.52 -17.48 -6.95
C ALA A 19 -21.43 -16.75 -5.95
N GLN A 20 -21.01 -15.61 -5.44
CA GLN A 20 -21.79 -14.77 -4.52
C GLN A 20 -22.86 -13.95 -5.24
N ALA A 21 -22.59 -13.53 -6.48
CA ALA A 21 -23.46 -12.62 -7.22
C ALA A 21 -24.44 -13.33 -8.16
N VAL A 22 -24.21 -14.59 -8.56
CA VAL A 22 -24.94 -15.26 -9.64
C VAL A 22 -26.44 -15.27 -9.44
N GLU A 23 -26.94 -15.53 -8.24
CA GLU A 23 -28.37 -15.55 -7.95
C GLU A 23 -29.02 -14.18 -8.16
N ALA A 24 -28.42 -13.13 -7.56
CA ALA A 24 -28.89 -11.76 -7.71
C ALA A 24 -28.85 -11.29 -9.19
N ARG A 25 -27.80 -11.67 -9.91
CA ARG A 25 -27.65 -11.32 -11.33
C ARG A 25 -28.68 -12.04 -12.23
N ILE A 26 -29.07 -13.27 -11.89
CA ILE A 26 -30.16 -13.98 -12.62
C ILE A 26 -31.49 -13.23 -12.43
N VAL A 27 -31.81 -12.84 -11.19
CA VAL A 27 -33.02 -12.08 -10.88
C VAL A 27 -33.02 -10.73 -11.64
N GLN A 28 -31.89 -10.03 -11.60
CA GLN A 28 -31.73 -8.76 -12.33
C GLN A 28 -31.89 -8.95 -13.83
N ALA A 29 -31.26 -9.96 -14.42
CA ALA A 29 -31.31 -10.22 -15.85
C ALA A 29 -32.76 -10.51 -16.34
N GLN A 30 -33.55 -11.21 -15.52
CA GLN A 30 -34.94 -11.48 -15.80
C GLN A 30 -35.81 -10.20 -15.73
N ALA A 31 -35.59 -9.38 -14.69
CA ALA A 31 -36.35 -8.14 -14.48
C ALA A 31 -36.05 -7.08 -15.57
N GLU A 32 -34.80 -6.92 -15.92
CA GLU A 32 -34.32 -5.90 -16.87
C GLU A 32 -34.23 -6.41 -18.32
N LYS A 33 -34.54 -7.69 -18.56
CA LYS A 33 -34.42 -8.34 -19.88
C LYS A 33 -33.03 -8.18 -20.50
N LEU A 34 -31.97 -8.39 -19.68
CA LEU A 34 -30.61 -8.27 -20.13
C LEU A 34 -30.28 -9.29 -21.22
N THR A 35 -29.41 -8.89 -22.16
CA THR A 35 -28.84 -9.85 -23.10
C THR A 35 -27.92 -10.86 -22.40
N PRO A 36 -27.73 -12.06 -22.97
CA PRO A 36 -26.79 -13.02 -22.42
C PRO A 36 -25.36 -12.46 -22.23
N LEU A 37 -24.95 -11.56 -23.12
CA LEU A 37 -23.64 -10.90 -23.05
C LEU A 37 -23.58 -9.92 -21.86
N ASP A 38 -24.63 -9.12 -21.65
CA ASP A 38 -24.68 -8.17 -20.52
C ASP A 38 -24.69 -8.90 -19.18
N PHE A 39 -25.45 -10.00 -19.09
CA PHE A 39 -25.46 -10.85 -17.90
C PHE A 39 -24.06 -11.42 -17.60
N LEU A 40 -23.38 -11.97 -18.61
CA LEU A 40 -22.04 -12.52 -18.45
C LEU A 40 -21.04 -11.43 -18.07
N SER A 41 -21.13 -10.27 -18.70
CA SER A 41 -20.27 -9.11 -18.40
C SER A 41 -20.43 -8.65 -16.95
N ALA A 42 -21.69 -8.59 -16.44
CA ALA A 42 -21.95 -8.24 -15.06
C ALA A 42 -21.32 -9.23 -14.08
N LEU A 43 -21.46 -10.54 -14.32
CA LEU A 43 -20.82 -11.58 -13.50
C LEU A 43 -19.29 -11.51 -13.51
N VAL A 44 -18.68 -11.28 -14.67
CA VAL A 44 -17.23 -11.12 -14.80
C VAL A 44 -16.77 -9.90 -14.01
N ASN A 45 -17.50 -8.79 -14.11
CA ASN A 45 -17.18 -7.58 -13.35
C ASN A 45 -17.27 -7.80 -11.82
N ASP A 46 -18.26 -8.56 -11.34
CA ASP A 46 -18.38 -8.91 -9.92
C ASP A 46 -17.13 -9.68 -9.43
N GLU A 47 -16.62 -10.62 -10.24
CA GLU A 47 -15.38 -11.36 -9.90
C GLU A 47 -14.15 -10.46 -9.91
N LEU A 48 -13.99 -9.61 -10.93
CA LEU A 48 -12.88 -8.68 -11.05
C LEU A 48 -12.85 -7.69 -9.87
N THR A 49 -14.00 -7.10 -9.54
CA THR A 49 -14.14 -6.18 -8.41
C THR A 49 -13.74 -6.87 -7.10
N ARG A 50 -14.29 -8.06 -6.83
CA ARG A 50 -13.97 -8.82 -5.62
C ARG A 50 -12.49 -9.18 -5.54
N ARG A 51 -11.84 -9.55 -6.65
CA ARG A 51 -10.40 -9.83 -6.68
C ARG A 51 -9.59 -8.58 -6.40
N SER A 52 -9.95 -7.46 -7.01
CA SER A 52 -9.32 -6.16 -6.76
C SER A 52 -9.42 -5.78 -5.28
N ASP A 53 -10.63 -5.84 -4.71
CA ASP A 53 -10.86 -5.52 -3.30
C ASP A 53 -10.04 -6.43 -2.37
N SER A 54 -10.04 -7.74 -2.63
CA SER A 54 -9.28 -8.71 -1.85
C SER A 54 -7.77 -8.46 -1.94
N PHE A 55 -7.29 -8.04 -3.12
CA PHE A 55 -5.89 -7.67 -3.32
C PHE A 55 -5.53 -6.41 -2.53
N ILE A 56 -6.34 -5.35 -2.62
CA ILE A 56 -6.15 -4.10 -1.88
C ILE A 56 -6.17 -4.34 -0.37
N GLN A 57 -7.16 -5.09 0.14
CA GLN A 57 -7.26 -5.41 1.57
C GLN A 57 -6.03 -6.18 2.07
N ARG A 58 -5.52 -7.12 1.29
CA ARG A 58 -4.28 -7.84 1.62
C ARG A 58 -3.08 -6.89 1.66
N ARG A 59 -2.96 -5.95 0.70
CA ARG A 59 -1.90 -4.94 0.67
C ARG A 59 -1.97 -4.00 1.88
N LEU A 60 -3.17 -3.54 2.24
CA LEU A 60 -3.40 -2.72 3.43
C LEU A 60 -2.98 -3.46 4.72
N LYS A 61 -3.33 -4.74 4.84
CA LYS A 61 -2.91 -5.58 5.97
C LYS A 61 -1.39 -5.77 6.03
N GLN A 62 -0.74 -6.01 4.89
CA GLN A 62 0.72 -6.16 4.79
C GLN A 62 1.47 -4.86 5.09
N GLY A 63 0.86 -3.70 4.87
CA GLY A 63 1.44 -2.39 5.14
C GLY A 63 1.75 -2.15 6.62
N SER A 64 1.07 -2.86 7.52
CA SER A 64 1.25 -2.77 8.98
C SER A 64 1.11 -1.34 9.50
N PHE A 65 0.13 -0.60 8.97
CA PHE A 65 -0.17 0.75 9.44
C PHE A 65 -0.58 0.73 10.91
N ARG A 66 -0.09 1.70 11.67
CA ARG A 66 -0.37 1.82 13.11
C ARG A 66 -1.85 2.05 13.38
N ASP A 67 -2.53 2.81 12.52
CA ASP A 67 -3.93 3.18 12.67
C ASP A 67 -4.67 3.06 11.34
N ALA A 68 -5.63 2.14 11.28
CA ALA A 68 -6.45 1.92 10.10
C ALA A 68 -7.39 3.10 9.77
N GLY A 69 -7.70 3.96 10.74
CA GLY A 69 -8.56 5.14 10.59
C GLY A 69 -7.86 6.35 9.96
N LYS A 70 -6.54 6.33 9.81
CA LYS A 70 -5.78 7.44 9.21
C LYS A 70 -5.99 7.48 7.70
N THR A 71 -6.93 8.32 7.26
CA THR A 71 -7.27 8.59 5.85
C THR A 71 -7.16 10.07 5.55
N LEU A 72 -7.08 10.46 4.26
CA LEU A 72 -7.08 11.87 3.87
C LEU A 72 -8.44 12.53 4.10
N ASP A 73 -9.52 11.78 3.91
CA ASP A 73 -10.88 12.29 4.14
C ASP A 73 -11.15 12.57 5.62
N GLY A 74 -10.51 11.82 6.51
CA GLY A 74 -10.60 12.01 7.95
C GLY A 74 -9.60 13.03 8.52
N PHE A 75 -8.79 13.68 7.66
CA PHE A 75 -7.79 14.64 8.14
C PHE A 75 -8.31 16.07 8.10
N ASP A 76 -8.24 16.75 9.26
CA ASP A 76 -8.57 18.16 9.37
C ASP A 76 -7.39 19.04 8.90
N PHE A 77 -7.48 19.51 7.64
CA PHE A 77 -6.48 20.41 7.06
C PHE A 77 -6.52 21.82 7.67
N ASP A 78 -7.61 22.23 8.29
CA ASP A 78 -7.74 23.56 8.90
C ASP A 78 -7.01 23.64 10.23
N PHE A 79 -6.77 22.48 10.88
CA PHE A 79 -5.97 22.40 12.10
C PHE A 79 -4.54 22.91 11.89
N ASN A 80 -3.95 22.69 10.72
CA ASN A 80 -2.60 23.14 10.39
C ASN A 80 -2.56 23.86 9.04
N LYS A 81 -2.88 25.14 9.03
CA LYS A 81 -2.91 26.01 7.83
C LYS A 81 -1.57 26.13 7.09
N LYS A 82 -0.44 25.73 7.72
CA LYS A 82 0.87 25.72 7.06
C LYS A 82 1.10 24.44 6.22
N MET A 83 0.24 23.44 6.36
CA MET A 83 0.36 22.21 5.59
C MET A 83 -0.07 22.45 4.14
N ASN A 84 0.81 22.09 3.20
CA ASN A 84 0.51 22.24 1.78
C ASN A 84 -0.46 21.12 1.33
N ARG A 85 -1.76 21.40 1.42
CA ARG A 85 -2.83 20.48 1.05
C ARG A 85 -2.65 19.94 -0.38
N ARG A 86 -2.30 20.82 -1.34
CA ARG A 86 -2.10 20.44 -2.74
C ARG A 86 -1.00 19.37 -2.88
N LEU A 87 0.13 19.59 -2.23
CA LEU A 87 1.24 18.65 -2.24
C LEU A 87 0.86 17.29 -1.60
N VAL A 88 0.08 17.32 -0.50
CA VAL A 88 -0.40 16.08 0.14
C VAL A 88 -1.26 15.25 -0.83
N PHE A 89 -2.19 15.88 -1.55
CA PHE A 89 -3.02 15.18 -2.53
C PHE A 89 -2.21 14.74 -3.75
N GLU A 90 -1.22 15.50 -4.18
CA GLU A 90 -0.29 15.10 -5.23
C GLU A 90 0.50 13.85 -4.83
N LEU A 91 1.07 13.82 -3.63
CA LEU A 91 1.74 12.62 -3.09
C LEU A 91 0.79 11.42 -2.99
N ALA A 92 -0.47 11.64 -2.63
CA ALA A 92 -1.47 10.60 -2.50
C ALA A 92 -1.81 9.90 -3.83
N THR A 93 -1.55 10.54 -4.98
CA THR A 93 -1.67 9.88 -6.29
C THR A 93 -0.63 8.78 -6.50
N GLY A 94 0.48 8.81 -5.75
CA GLY A 94 1.57 7.84 -5.84
C GLY A 94 2.58 8.08 -6.96
N GLY A 95 2.44 9.12 -7.78
CA GLY A 95 3.35 9.42 -8.89
C GLY A 95 4.81 9.58 -8.46
N PHE A 96 5.07 10.06 -7.25
CA PHE A 96 6.43 10.16 -6.70
C PHE A 96 7.09 8.77 -6.51
N VAL A 97 6.30 7.73 -6.24
CA VAL A 97 6.82 6.35 -6.11
C VAL A 97 7.34 5.85 -7.45
N GLU A 98 6.61 6.12 -8.55
CA GLU A 98 7.02 5.75 -9.90
C GLU A 98 8.29 6.49 -10.34
N ARG A 99 8.41 7.78 -9.95
CA ARG A 99 9.59 8.60 -10.22
C ARG A 99 10.78 8.31 -9.28
N ARG A 100 10.59 7.40 -8.30
CA ARG A 100 11.59 7.07 -7.25
C ARG A 100 12.04 8.30 -6.46
N GLU A 101 11.10 9.18 -6.16
CA GLU A 101 11.33 10.38 -5.36
C GLU A 101 10.99 10.11 -3.89
N ASP A 102 11.72 10.74 -3.00
CA ASP A 102 11.49 10.68 -1.56
C ASP A 102 10.68 11.89 -1.09
N ALA A 103 9.85 11.68 -0.06
CA ALA A 103 9.09 12.74 0.59
C ALA A 103 9.48 12.82 2.07
N LEU A 104 9.89 14.00 2.53
CA LEU A 104 10.29 14.22 3.91
C LEU A 104 9.30 15.18 4.61
N PHE A 105 8.70 14.74 5.71
CA PHE A 105 7.79 15.53 6.53
C PHE A 105 8.50 16.05 7.78
N LEU A 106 8.76 17.36 7.83
CA LEU A 106 9.43 18.03 8.95
C LEU A 106 8.45 18.93 9.71
N GLY A 107 8.59 18.99 11.02
CA GLY A 107 7.79 19.86 11.87
C GLY A 107 7.64 19.36 13.31
N PRO A 108 7.07 20.18 14.20
CA PRO A 108 6.85 19.82 15.61
C PRO A 108 5.96 18.59 15.78
N PRO A 109 6.01 17.90 16.95
CA PRO A 109 5.03 16.89 17.31
C PRO A 109 3.57 17.41 17.23
N GLY A 110 2.62 16.52 16.97
CA GLY A 110 1.19 16.87 16.95
C GLY A 110 0.70 17.60 15.69
N THR A 111 1.56 17.89 14.69
CA THR A 111 1.16 18.61 13.47
C THR A 111 0.53 17.74 12.38
N GLY A 112 0.26 16.47 12.64
CA GLY A 112 -0.41 15.56 11.72
C GLY A 112 0.51 14.81 10.75
N LYS A 113 1.84 14.89 10.87
CA LYS A 113 2.80 14.21 9.96
C LYS A 113 2.54 12.72 9.82
N SER A 114 2.45 12.00 10.94
CA SER A 114 2.20 10.55 10.97
C SER A 114 0.82 10.19 10.40
N HIS A 115 -0.20 11.05 10.60
CA HIS A 115 -1.51 10.86 9.97
C HIS A 115 -1.38 10.94 8.45
N ILE A 116 -0.78 12.03 7.95
CA ILE A 116 -0.61 12.26 6.51
C ILE A 116 0.24 11.16 5.87
N ALA A 117 1.35 10.76 6.49
CA ALA A 117 2.21 9.70 5.96
C ALA A 117 1.44 8.37 5.81
N GLN A 118 0.67 7.98 6.82
CA GLN A 118 -0.18 6.77 6.77
C GLN A 118 -1.29 6.91 5.73
N ALA A 119 -1.96 8.08 5.67
CA ALA A 119 -3.03 8.33 4.72
C ALA A 119 -2.54 8.28 3.26
N ILE A 120 -1.37 8.87 2.97
CA ILE A 120 -0.71 8.78 1.65
C ILE A 120 -0.39 7.32 1.32
N GLY A 121 0.24 6.58 2.22
CA GLY A 121 0.55 5.17 1.98
C GLY A 121 -0.68 4.33 1.67
N ARG A 122 -1.79 4.56 2.37
CA ARG A 122 -3.08 3.90 2.10
C ARG A 122 -3.66 4.29 0.74
N SER A 123 -3.61 5.58 0.39
CA SER A 123 -4.06 6.08 -0.92
C SER A 123 -3.25 5.45 -2.07
N VAL A 124 -1.93 5.33 -1.93
CA VAL A 124 -1.05 4.68 -2.92
C VAL A 124 -1.41 3.20 -3.09
N ILE A 125 -1.75 2.48 -2.00
CA ILE A 125 -2.24 1.10 -2.11
C ILE A 125 -3.57 1.06 -2.87
N GLN A 126 -4.51 1.94 -2.52
CA GLN A 126 -5.86 1.94 -3.09
C GLN A 126 -5.88 2.33 -4.56
N SER A 127 -5.07 3.33 -4.97
CA SER A 127 -5.05 3.84 -6.34
C SER A 127 -4.18 3.02 -7.29
N GLN A 128 -3.05 2.50 -6.81
CA GLN A 128 -2.03 1.86 -7.65
C GLN A 128 -1.76 0.39 -7.30
N GLY A 129 -2.30 -0.11 -6.18
CA GLY A 129 -2.05 -1.48 -5.72
C GLY A 129 -0.61 -1.74 -5.28
N HIS A 130 0.21 -0.70 -5.11
CA HIS A 130 1.60 -0.87 -4.70
C HIS A 130 1.73 -1.51 -3.32
N ARG A 131 2.83 -2.24 -3.12
CA ARG A 131 3.22 -2.69 -1.79
C ARG A 131 3.81 -1.52 -1.03
N VAL A 132 3.17 -1.17 0.09
CA VAL A 132 3.64 -0.13 1.01
C VAL A 132 3.97 -0.80 2.33
N LEU A 133 5.09 -0.42 2.95
CA LEU A 133 5.47 -0.81 4.30
C LEU A 133 5.53 0.43 5.18
N TYR A 134 4.85 0.38 6.33
CA TYR A 134 4.97 1.40 7.37
C TYR A 134 5.75 0.83 8.55
N ARG A 135 6.71 1.59 9.06
CA ARG A 135 7.53 1.22 10.22
C ARG A 135 7.79 2.44 11.09
N GLU A 136 7.71 2.27 12.39
CA GLU A 136 8.25 3.25 13.33
C GLU A 136 9.77 3.07 13.39
N ALA A 137 10.52 4.18 13.33
CA ALA A 137 11.97 4.15 13.17
C ALA A 137 12.68 3.31 14.25
N HIS A 138 12.27 3.41 15.52
CA HIS A 138 12.89 2.66 16.59
C HIS A 138 12.67 1.14 16.45
N HIS A 139 11.45 0.70 16.11
CA HIS A 139 11.19 -0.73 15.89
C HIS A 139 11.94 -1.26 14.68
N LEU A 140 12.01 -0.49 13.59
CA LEU A 140 12.78 -0.85 12.41
C LEU A 140 14.26 -1.09 12.74
N LEU A 141 14.86 -0.19 13.51
CA LEU A 141 16.27 -0.27 13.86
C LEU A 141 16.56 -1.39 14.87
N GLU A 142 15.66 -1.64 15.81
CA GLU A 142 15.71 -2.79 16.71
C GLU A 142 15.64 -4.10 15.92
N GLU A 143 14.67 -4.24 14.99
CA GLU A 143 14.55 -5.40 14.13
C GLU A 143 15.80 -5.64 13.26
N LEU A 144 16.45 -4.58 12.76
CA LEU A 144 17.69 -4.70 11.99
C LEU A 144 18.87 -5.15 12.88
N ALA A 145 18.98 -4.61 14.09
CA ALA A 145 20.01 -5.02 15.05
C ALA A 145 19.85 -6.50 15.46
N GLU A 146 18.64 -6.94 15.80
CA GLU A 146 18.32 -8.34 16.11
C GLU A 146 18.65 -9.25 14.93
N SER A 147 18.24 -8.88 13.72
CA SER A 147 18.48 -9.66 12.51
C SER A 147 19.99 -9.81 12.19
N SER A 148 20.82 -8.87 12.65
CA SER A 148 22.28 -8.97 12.53
C SER A 148 22.84 -10.06 13.42
N LEU A 149 22.29 -10.21 14.65
CA LEU A 149 22.68 -11.26 15.58
C LEU A 149 22.23 -12.65 15.10
N GLU A 150 21.07 -12.71 14.43
CA GLU A 150 20.51 -13.94 13.86
C GLU A 150 21.10 -14.32 12.50
N GLY A 151 21.91 -13.48 11.88
CA GLY A 151 22.42 -13.69 10.52
C GLY A 151 21.39 -13.52 9.41
N THR A 152 20.22 -12.94 9.70
CA THR A 152 19.10 -12.75 8.77
C THR A 152 18.98 -11.33 8.21
N ARG A 153 19.93 -10.44 8.56
CA ARG A 153 19.93 -9.01 8.22
C ARG A 153 19.72 -8.74 6.71
N ARG A 154 20.42 -9.48 5.85
CA ARG A 154 20.29 -9.31 4.39
C ARG A 154 18.87 -9.56 3.91
N GLN A 155 18.25 -10.65 4.36
CA GLN A 155 16.86 -10.97 3.99
C GLN A 155 15.89 -9.88 4.46
N LYS A 156 16.14 -9.31 5.67
CA LYS A 156 15.32 -8.21 6.21
C LYS A 156 15.47 -6.94 5.37
N LEU A 157 16.70 -6.56 5.02
CA LEU A 157 16.97 -5.42 4.14
C LEU A 157 16.34 -5.59 2.76
N ASP A 158 16.48 -6.78 2.14
CA ASP A 158 15.87 -7.08 0.85
C ASP A 158 14.35 -6.95 0.91
N ALA A 159 13.73 -7.41 2.00
CA ALA A 159 12.28 -7.27 2.20
C ALA A 159 11.82 -5.81 2.31
N LEU A 160 12.61 -4.93 2.97
CA LEU A 160 12.32 -3.51 3.13
C LEU A 160 12.58 -2.74 1.83
N THR A 161 13.68 -3.01 1.16
CA THR A 161 14.10 -2.30 -0.06
C THR A 161 13.29 -2.70 -1.29
N SER A 162 12.75 -3.92 -1.33
CA SER A 162 11.87 -4.39 -2.43
C SER A 162 10.46 -3.79 -2.40
N ALA A 163 10.04 -3.10 -1.33
CA ALA A 163 8.75 -2.43 -1.31
C ALA A 163 8.82 -1.12 -2.10
N PRO A 164 7.93 -0.86 -3.07
CA PRO A 164 7.89 0.40 -3.81
C PRO A 164 7.86 1.63 -2.91
N LEU A 165 7.11 1.58 -1.79
CA LEU A 165 7.08 2.66 -0.79
C LEU A 165 7.37 2.09 0.60
N LEU A 166 8.38 2.66 1.26
CA LEU A 166 8.68 2.46 2.68
C LEU A 166 8.44 3.78 3.42
N ILE A 167 7.57 3.75 4.42
CA ILE A 167 7.29 4.88 5.31
C ILE A 167 8.00 4.62 6.62
N ILE A 168 8.90 5.52 7.00
CA ILE A 168 9.60 5.50 8.29
C ILE A 168 9.08 6.68 9.11
N ASP A 169 8.38 6.39 10.19
CA ASP A 169 7.74 7.38 11.05
C ASP A 169 8.44 7.50 12.40
N ASP A 170 8.16 8.59 13.11
CA ASP A 170 8.71 8.89 14.45
C ASP A 170 10.26 8.89 14.50
N LEU A 171 10.93 9.28 13.40
CA LEU A 171 12.39 9.39 13.36
C LEU A 171 12.87 10.49 14.31
N GLY A 172 13.76 10.14 15.23
CA GLY A 172 14.34 11.08 16.21
C GLY A 172 13.50 11.33 17.46
N MET A 173 12.35 10.66 17.64
CA MET A 173 11.52 10.76 18.86
C MET A 173 12.13 10.04 20.06
N ARG A 174 13.02 9.11 19.85
CA ARG A 174 13.76 8.37 20.88
C ARG A 174 15.25 8.38 20.57
N LYS A 175 16.07 8.06 21.57
CA LYS A 175 17.52 7.84 21.37
C LYS A 175 17.67 6.63 20.44
N LEU A 176 18.33 6.87 19.32
CA LEU A 176 18.60 5.82 18.34
C LEU A 176 19.83 4.99 18.73
N PRO A 177 19.90 3.70 18.32
CA PRO A 177 21.11 2.89 18.43
C PRO A 177 22.31 3.56 17.75
N ALA A 178 23.53 3.22 18.15
CA ALA A 178 24.75 3.79 17.55
C ALA A 178 24.87 3.49 16.03
N THR A 179 24.35 2.34 15.58
CA THR A 179 24.33 1.91 14.18
C THR A 179 23.20 2.53 13.34
N ALA A 180 22.28 3.26 13.98
CA ALA A 180 21.07 3.75 13.31
C ALA A 180 21.34 4.60 12.07
N ALA A 181 22.39 5.43 12.11
CA ALA A 181 22.75 6.26 10.96
C ALA A 181 23.23 5.42 9.77
N GLU A 182 24.02 4.38 10.03
CA GLU A 182 24.51 3.45 9.02
C GLU A 182 23.37 2.62 8.44
N ASP A 183 22.48 2.11 9.29
CA ASP A 183 21.30 1.33 8.89
C ASP A 183 20.35 2.14 8.00
N LEU A 184 20.07 3.40 8.38
CA LEU A 184 19.21 4.28 7.57
C LEU A 184 19.88 4.70 6.27
N LEU A 185 21.18 4.95 6.28
CA LEU A 185 21.95 5.26 5.08
C LEU A 185 21.95 4.08 4.11
N GLU A 186 22.19 2.86 4.60
CA GLU A 186 22.14 1.65 3.77
C GLU A 186 20.77 1.46 3.12
N LEU A 187 19.69 1.65 3.88
CA LEU A 187 18.32 1.62 3.35
C LEU A 187 18.11 2.69 2.27
N ALA A 188 18.51 3.93 2.51
CA ALA A 188 18.34 5.03 1.58
C ALA A 188 19.13 4.80 0.28
N VAL A 189 20.42 4.44 0.37
CA VAL A 189 21.28 4.20 -0.79
C VAL A 189 20.79 3.01 -1.62
N THR A 190 20.32 1.94 -0.97
CA THR A 190 19.84 0.75 -1.67
C THR A 190 18.53 1.03 -2.40
N ARG A 191 17.68 1.90 -1.89
CA ARG A 191 16.39 2.26 -2.50
C ARG A 191 16.52 3.29 -3.63
N SER A 192 17.47 4.22 -3.48
CA SER A 192 17.75 5.28 -4.46
C SER A 192 19.20 5.17 -4.91
N PRO A 193 19.56 4.15 -5.72
CA PRO A 193 20.93 4.04 -6.21
C PRO A 193 21.30 5.32 -6.96
N PRO A 194 22.53 5.84 -6.79
CA PRO A 194 22.98 7.02 -7.50
C PRO A 194 22.81 6.79 -9.02
N PRO A 195 22.48 7.85 -9.78
CA PRO A 195 22.35 7.72 -11.22
C PRO A 195 23.63 7.09 -11.78
N SER A 196 23.48 6.02 -12.56
CA SER A 196 24.61 5.39 -13.23
C SER A 196 25.29 6.45 -14.09
N LEU A 197 26.56 6.74 -13.80
CA LEU A 197 27.37 7.60 -14.66
C LEU A 197 27.27 7.07 -16.08
N PRO A 198 27.00 7.93 -17.09
CA PRO A 198 27.04 7.49 -18.47
C PRO A 198 28.42 6.88 -18.74
N PRO A 199 28.50 5.80 -19.54
CA PRO A 199 29.80 5.23 -19.88
C PRO A 199 30.65 6.34 -20.44
N THR A 200 31.79 6.63 -19.82
CA THR A 200 32.80 7.53 -20.33
C THR A 200 33.27 6.92 -21.67
N GLY A 201 32.72 7.49 -22.75
CA GLY A 201 33.11 7.11 -24.10
C GLY A 201 34.62 7.26 -24.28
N GLN A 202 35.24 6.18 -24.70
CA GLN A 202 36.55 6.21 -25.34
C GLN A 202 36.41 6.77 -26.76
#